data_24e6a4b55f6c400518c8ec7b138cd98a
#
_entry.id   24e6a4b55f6c400518c8ec7b138cd98a
#
_cell.length_a   1.000
_cell.length_b   1.000
_cell.length_c   1.000
_cell.angle_alpha   90.00
_cell.angle_beta   90.00
_cell.angle_gamma   90.00
#
_symmetry.space_group_name_H-M   'P 1'
#
loop_
_entity.id
_entity.type
_entity.pdbx_description
1 polymer ?
#
loop_
_entity_poly.entity_id
_entity_poly.type
_entity_poly.pdbx_seq_one_letter_code
_entity_poly.pdbx_strand_id
1 'polypeptide(L)'
;MTSLVTYICITRGPDKIYGVLPYIAPEVLNGEEYTSSSDIYSFGVIMAELSSGKPPFYNKKHNLSLALEICNGLRPEFGKGTPDFYKKLAYKCMDSNSNERPSANELEDIFDFWRSSINGFGKEEEKFGYKGKEIKVAFEEADKEIPNISTSYKKDSDAVYTSRAFTFSNLLPKPINSSVITSFINNEENNNGIFYF
;
A
#
# COMPACT_ATOMS: atom_id res chain seq x y z
N MET A 1 -17.15 3.39 -14.26
CA MET A 1 -15.73 3.70 -14.00
C MET A 1 -14.90 2.60 -14.62
N THR A 2 -14.25 2.87 -15.74
CA THR A 2 -13.42 1.90 -16.47
C THR A 2 -12.08 1.83 -15.74
N SER A 3 -11.74 0.66 -15.22
CA SER A 3 -10.48 0.37 -14.51
C SER A 3 -9.27 0.87 -15.34
N LEU A 4 -8.37 1.62 -14.70
CA LEU A 4 -7.06 2.02 -15.27
C LEU A 4 -6.21 0.78 -15.67
N VAL A 5 -6.52 -0.38 -15.11
CA VAL A 5 -5.86 -1.68 -15.39
C VAL A 5 -6.30 -2.27 -16.73
N THR A 6 -7.51 -1.97 -17.23
CA THR A 6 -8.04 -2.53 -18.48
C THR A 6 -7.24 -2.10 -19.71
N TYR A 7 -6.44 -1.03 -19.63
CA TYR A 7 -5.65 -0.55 -20.78
C TYR A 7 -4.30 -1.27 -20.97
N ILE A 8 -3.88 -2.11 -20.00
CA ILE A 8 -2.58 -2.82 -20.05
C ILE A 8 -2.74 -4.28 -20.49
N CYS A 9 -3.99 -4.77 -20.61
CA CYS A 9 -4.27 -6.16 -21.02
C CYS A 9 -4.29 -6.37 -22.54
N ILE A 10 -3.28 -5.90 -23.27
CA ILE A 10 -3.11 -6.24 -24.67
C ILE A 10 -1.97 -7.25 -24.80
N THR A 11 -2.35 -8.50 -25.18
CA THR A 11 -1.52 -9.66 -25.55
C THR A 11 -0.76 -10.35 -24.40
N ARG A 12 -1.47 -11.16 -23.60
CA ARG A 12 -0.86 -12.19 -22.75
C ARG A 12 -0.24 -13.29 -23.60
N GLY A 13 1.10 -13.40 -23.60
CA GLY A 13 1.72 -14.72 -23.67
C GLY A 13 1.48 -15.39 -22.30
N PRO A 14 1.31 -16.71 -22.20
CA PRO A 14 0.83 -17.40 -20.99
C PRO A 14 1.70 -17.22 -19.73
N ASP A 15 2.89 -16.62 -19.83
CA ASP A 15 3.86 -16.53 -18.74
C ASP A 15 4.41 -15.13 -18.48
N LYS A 16 3.77 -14.04 -18.99
CA LYS A 16 4.29 -12.68 -18.84
C LYS A 16 3.40 -11.82 -17.97
N ILE A 17 4.00 -11.26 -16.92
CA ILE A 17 3.43 -10.25 -16.07
C ILE A 17 3.86 -8.87 -16.60
N TYR A 18 2.94 -7.93 -16.75
CA TYR A 18 3.24 -6.58 -17.22
C TYR A 18 2.91 -5.55 -16.15
N GLY A 19 3.81 -4.60 -15.92
CA GLY A 19 3.57 -3.51 -14.98
C GLY A 19 4.85 -2.81 -14.54
N VAL A 20 4.71 -1.97 -13.54
CA VAL A 20 5.82 -1.31 -12.83
C VAL A 20 6.07 -2.09 -11.55
N LEU A 21 7.19 -2.80 -11.47
CA LEU A 21 7.47 -3.82 -10.45
C LEU A 21 7.08 -3.45 -9.00
N PRO A 22 7.42 -2.26 -8.46
CA PRO A 22 7.06 -1.89 -7.11
C PRO A 22 5.56 -1.88 -6.77
N TYR A 23 4.70 -1.72 -7.77
CA TYR A 23 3.25 -1.62 -7.58
C TYR A 23 2.50 -2.91 -7.91
N ILE A 24 3.20 -3.94 -8.39
CA ILE A 24 2.59 -5.23 -8.71
C ILE A 24 2.39 -6.02 -7.41
N ALA A 25 1.17 -6.49 -7.18
CA ALA A 25 0.83 -7.29 -6.02
C ALA A 25 1.60 -8.64 -6.01
N PRO A 26 1.99 -9.14 -4.83
CA PRO A 26 2.86 -10.32 -4.74
C PRO A 26 2.24 -11.60 -5.31
N GLU A 27 0.92 -11.78 -5.24
CA GLU A 27 0.23 -12.90 -5.88
C GLU A 27 0.32 -12.81 -7.40
N VAL A 28 0.24 -11.60 -7.97
CA VAL A 28 0.40 -11.37 -9.42
C VAL A 28 1.84 -11.63 -9.85
N LEU A 29 2.84 -11.20 -9.05
CA LEU A 29 4.25 -11.55 -9.29
C LEU A 29 4.44 -13.07 -9.29
N ASN A 30 3.66 -13.80 -8.50
CA ASN A 30 3.67 -15.27 -8.42
C ASN A 30 2.85 -15.95 -9.51
N GLY A 31 2.28 -15.22 -10.45
CA GLY A 31 1.59 -15.71 -11.64
C GLY A 31 0.07 -15.75 -11.57
N GLU A 32 -0.54 -15.24 -10.47
CA GLU A 32 -1.99 -15.10 -10.39
C GLU A 32 -2.51 -13.98 -11.28
N GLU A 33 -3.81 -13.97 -11.55
CA GLU A 33 -4.43 -12.93 -12.36
C GLU A 33 -4.54 -11.61 -11.61
N TYR A 34 -4.55 -10.49 -12.36
CA TYR A 34 -4.92 -9.18 -11.82
C TYR A 34 -6.38 -9.16 -11.41
N THR A 35 -6.63 -8.67 -10.21
CA THR A 35 -7.97 -8.54 -9.62
C THR A 35 -8.14 -7.14 -9.03
N SER A 36 -9.35 -6.79 -8.60
CA SER A 36 -9.58 -5.57 -7.82
C SER A 36 -8.74 -5.52 -6.54
N SER A 37 -8.51 -6.67 -5.89
CA SER A 37 -7.63 -6.75 -4.71
C SER A 37 -6.17 -6.44 -5.04
N SER A 38 -5.68 -6.75 -6.25
CA SER A 38 -4.34 -6.36 -6.67
C SER A 38 -4.23 -4.85 -6.95
N ASP A 39 -5.32 -4.19 -7.36
CA ASP A 39 -5.38 -2.73 -7.46
C ASP A 39 -5.34 -2.07 -6.07
N ILE A 40 -6.00 -2.67 -5.08
CA ILE A 40 -5.93 -2.23 -3.68
C ILE A 40 -4.49 -2.33 -3.13
N TYR A 41 -3.76 -3.40 -3.48
CA TYR A 41 -2.33 -3.49 -3.13
C TYR A 41 -1.54 -2.32 -3.71
N SER A 42 -1.71 -2.05 -5.00
CA SER A 42 -1.05 -0.93 -5.69
C SER A 42 -1.39 0.41 -5.03
N PHE A 43 -2.63 0.58 -4.58
CA PHE A 43 -3.08 1.75 -3.85
C PHE A 43 -2.35 1.91 -2.50
N GLY A 44 -2.17 0.83 -1.73
CA GLY A 44 -1.37 0.83 -0.51
C GLY A 44 0.08 1.26 -0.74
N VAL A 45 0.69 0.84 -1.85
CA VAL A 45 2.03 1.29 -2.27
C VAL A 45 2.04 2.79 -2.56
N ILE A 46 1.01 3.32 -3.25
CA ILE A 46 0.85 4.75 -3.52
C ILE A 46 0.69 5.55 -2.22
N MET A 47 -0.04 5.03 -1.23
CA MET A 47 -0.14 5.67 0.09
C MET A 47 1.24 5.85 0.73
N ALA A 48 2.10 4.84 0.67
CA ALA A 48 3.47 4.94 1.20
C ALA A 48 4.31 5.96 0.41
N GLU A 49 4.22 5.97 -0.93
CA GLU A 49 4.88 6.94 -1.79
C GLU A 49 4.47 8.38 -1.47
N LEU A 50 3.17 8.64 -1.37
CA LEU A 50 2.64 9.97 -1.03
C LEU A 50 3.14 10.46 0.33
N SER A 51 3.20 9.57 1.34
CA SER A 51 3.65 9.93 2.67
C SER A 51 5.16 10.19 2.75
N SER A 52 5.96 9.47 1.95
CA SER A 52 7.43 9.59 1.97
C SER A 52 7.96 10.66 1.01
N GLY A 53 7.17 11.06 0.00
CA GLY A 53 7.61 11.92 -1.09
C GLY A 53 8.67 11.29 -2.00
N LYS A 54 8.82 9.96 -1.95
CA LYS A 54 9.82 9.21 -2.73
C LYS A 54 9.17 8.01 -3.40
N PRO A 55 9.56 7.71 -4.67
CA PRO A 55 9.06 6.51 -5.33
C PRO A 55 9.42 5.24 -4.57
N PRO A 56 8.54 4.22 -4.53
CA PRO A 56 8.79 2.99 -3.77
C PRO A 56 10.04 2.26 -4.27
N PHE A 57 10.91 1.83 -3.34
CA PHE A 57 12.14 1.09 -3.64
C PHE A 57 13.09 1.82 -4.59
N TYR A 58 13.14 3.16 -4.56
CA TYR A 58 14.00 3.98 -5.43
C TYR A 58 15.48 3.64 -5.33
N ASN A 59 15.92 3.06 -4.21
CA ASN A 59 17.29 2.68 -3.89
C ASN A 59 17.61 1.22 -4.17
N LYS A 60 16.72 0.49 -4.83
CA LYS A 60 16.86 -0.92 -5.18
C LYS A 60 16.75 -1.15 -6.68
N LYS A 61 17.41 -2.20 -7.16
CA LYS A 61 17.22 -2.69 -8.54
C LYS A 61 15.85 -3.32 -8.70
N HIS A 62 15.11 -2.90 -9.72
CA HIS A 62 13.79 -3.46 -10.01
C HIS A 62 13.92 -4.74 -10.86
N ASN A 63 14.32 -5.82 -10.24
CA ASN A 63 14.58 -7.13 -10.84
C ASN A 63 13.97 -8.29 -10.01
N LEU A 64 14.37 -9.52 -10.31
CA LEU A 64 13.93 -10.71 -9.57
C LEU A 64 14.23 -10.62 -8.06
N SER A 65 15.34 -10.00 -7.66
CA SER A 65 15.67 -9.85 -6.24
C SER A 65 14.62 -9.02 -5.50
N LEU A 66 14.17 -7.89 -6.07
CA LEU A 66 13.11 -7.09 -5.48
C LEU A 66 11.77 -7.86 -5.46
N ALA A 67 11.46 -8.60 -6.51
CA ALA A 67 10.25 -9.42 -6.54
C ALA A 67 10.25 -10.48 -5.42
N LEU A 68 11.38 -11.15 -5.19
CA LEU A 68 11.57 -12.08 -4.07
C LEU A 68 11.39 -11.40 -2.71
N GLU A 69 11.97 -10.21 -2.51
CA GLU A 69 11.82 -9.45 -1.28
C GLU A 69 10.36 -9.03 -1.04
N ILE A 70 9.63 -8.61 -2.07
CA ILE A 70 8.19 -8.26 -1.99
C ILE A 70 7.36 -9.48 -1.58
N CYS A 71 7.59 -10.64 -2.20
CA CYS A 71 6.91 -11.88 -1.82
C CYS A 71 7.26 -12.32 -0.37
N ASN A 72 8.47 -12.01 0.11
CA ASN A 72 8.89 -12.22 1.50
C ASN A 72 8.45 -11.10 2.46
N GLY A 73 7.52 -10.25 2.05
CA GLY A 73 6.88 -9.25 2.92
C GLY A 73 7.55 -7.90 2.97
N LEU A 74 8.53 -7.59 2.09
CA LEU A 74 9.05 -6.24 1.97
C LEU A 74 7.96 -5.28 1.48
N ARG A 75 7.85 -4.13 2.13
CA ARG A 75 6.94 -3.04 1.74
C ARG A 75 7.68 -1.71 1.70
N PRO A 76 7.17 -0.71 0.96
CA PRO A 76 7.77 0.63 0.93
C PRO A 76 7.82 1.29 2.30
N GLU A 77 8.79 2.16 2.49
CA GLU A 77 8.93 2.98 3.69
C GLU A 77 7.93 4.15 3.68
N PHE A 78 7.46 4.53 4.86
CA PHE A 78 6.65 5.74 5.05
C PHE A 78 7.52 6.94 5.44
N GLY A 79 7.01 8.13 5.17
CA GLY A 79 7.63 9.37 5.61
C GLY A 79 7.64 9.50 7.14
N LYS A 80 8.60 10.29 7.64
CA LYS A 80 8.65 10.63 9.07
C LYS A 80 7.37 11.38 9.45
N GLY A 81 6.80 11.05 10.60
CA GLY A 81 5.57 11.67 11.10
C GLY A 81 4.27 11.14 10.49
N THR A 82 4.33 10.18 9.57
CA THR A 82 3.11 9.54 9.03
C THR A 82 2.30 8.92 10.17
N PRO A 83 1.00 9.27 10.33
CA PRO A 83 0.15 8.74 11.39
C PRO A 83 0.03 7.21 11.35
N ASP A 84 -0.04 6.59 12.53
CA ASP A 84 -0.06 5.11 12.61
C ASP A 84 -1.32 4.50 11.99
N PHE A 85 -2.49 5.15 12.12
CA PHE A 85 -3.70 4.67 11.46
C PHE A 85 -3.60 4.71 9.93
N TYR A 86 -2.87 5.69 9.37
CA TYR A 86 -2.61 5.77 7.93
C TYR A 86 -1.69 4.63 7.48
N LYS A 87 -0.59 4.39 8.22
CA LYS A 87 0.32 3.26 7.94
C LYS A 87 -0.43 1.92 8.04
N LYS A 88 -1.29 1.79 9.06
CA LYS A 88 -2.09 0.59 9.30
C LYS A 88 -3.00 0.29 8.12
N LEU A 89 -3.75 1.29 7.63
CA LEU A 89 -4.58 1.12 6.45
C LEU A 89 -3.74 0.75 5.21
N ALA A 90 -2.62 1.44 4.99
CA ALA A 90 -1.74 1.12 3.87
C ALA A 90 -1.16 -0.30 3.95
N TYR A 91 -0.75 -0.77 5.14
CA TYR A 91 -0.31 -2.16 5.33
C TYR A 91 -1.45 -3.16 5.13
N LYS A 92 -2.68 -2.83 5.56
CA LYS A 92 -3.86 -3.67 5.29
C LYS A 92 -4.14 -3.77 3.79
N CYS A 93 -4.02 -2.67 3.05
CA CYS A 93 -4.09 -2.70 1.57
C CYS A 93 -2.99 -3.57 0.96
N MET A 94 -1.80 -3.61 1.57
CA MET A 94 -0.65 -4.38 1.08
C MET A 94 -0.53 -5.76 1.72
N ASP A 95 -1.60 -6.30 2.34
CA ASP A 95 -1.58 -7.66 2.89
C ASP A 95 -1.17 -8.68 1.84
N SER A 96 -0.39 -9.70 2.23
CA SER A 96 0.02 -10.78 1.35
C SER A 96 -1.15 -11.67 0.92
N ASN A 97 -2.18 -11.79 1.78
CA ASN A 97 -3.45 -12.43 1.47
C ASN A 97 -4.39 -11.41 0.82
N SER A 98 -4.68 -11.57 -0.45
CA SER A 98 -5.55 -10.66 -1.22
C SER A 98 -6.97 -10.55 -0.65
N ASN A 99 -7.46 -11.58 0.05
CA ASN A 99 -8.79 -11.60 0.67
C ASN A 99 -8.86 -10.79 1.97
N GLU A 100 -7.73 -10.47 2.58
CA GLU A 100 -7.64 -9.67 3.80
C GLU A 100 -7.55 -8.16 3.51
N ARG A 101 -7.43 -7.77 2.24
CA ARG A 101 -7.37 -6.37 1.83
C ARG A 101 -8.77 -5.75 1.83
N PRO A 102 -8.90 -4.47 2.20
CA PRO A 102 -10.19 -3.79 2.14
C PRO A 102 -10.68 -3.69 0.69
N SER A 103 -11.99 -3.65 0.54
CA SER A 103 -12.62 -3.32 -0.74
C SER A 103 -12.51 -1.81 -1.05
N ALA A 104 -12.79 -1.42 -2.29
CA ALA A 104 -12.82 -0.02 -2.68
C ALA A 104 -13.89 0.79 -1.94
N ASN A 105 -15.06 0.18 -1.64
CA ASN A 105 -16.13 0.84 -0.88
C ASN A 105 -15.71 1.09 0.57
N GLU A 106 -15.05 0.12 1.21
CA GLU A 106 -14.53 0.29 2.57
C GLU A 106 -13.46 1.38 2.64
N LEU A 107 -12.60 1.49 1.63
CA LEU A 107 -11.66 2.59 1.52
C LEU A 107 -12.37 3.94 1.35
N GLU A 108 -13.41 4.01 0.54
CA GLU A 108 -14.24 5.22 0.37
C GLU A 108 -14.82 5.67 1.71
N ASP A 109 -15.42 4.77 2.48
CA ASP A 109 -16.00 5.06 3.79
C ASP A 109 -14.96 5.57 4.79
N ILE A 110 -13.75 4.96 4.81
CA ILE A 110 -12.64 5.36 5.67
C ILE A 110 -12.16 6.77 5.30
N PHE A 111 -11.95 7.04 4.00
CA PHE A 111 -11.50 8.35 3.55
C PHE A 111 -12.56 9.44 3.74
N ASP A 112 -13.84 9.12 3.60
CA ASP A 112 -14.93 10.05 3.89
C ASP A 112 -14.98 10.40 5.38
N PHE A 113 -14.77 9.43 6.27
CA PHE A 113 -14.63 9.68 7.70
C PHE A 113 -13.41 10.56 8.01
N TRP A 114 -12.24 10.29 7.43
CA TRP A 114 -11.05 11.12 7.62
C TRP A 114 -11.27 12.54 7.12
N ARG A 115 -11.84 12.70 5.92
CA ARG A 115 -12.18 14.00 5.32
C ARG A 115 -13.14 14.79 6.22
N SER A 116 -14.19 14.16 6.72
CA SER A 116 -15.16 14.77 7.62
C SER A 116 -14.50 15.21 8.93
N SER A 117 -13.62 14.37 9.48
CA SER A 117 -12.88 14.63 10.71
C SER A 117 -11.94 15.85 10.58
N ILE A 118 -11.18 15.91 9.50
CA ILE A 118 -10.27 17.03 9.19
C ILE A 118 -11.06 18.33 9.05
N ASN A 119 -12.20 18.32 8.35
CA ASN A 119 -13.06 19.47 8.14
C ASN A 119 -13.87 19.87 9.40
N GLY A 120 -13.80 19.08 10.47
CA GLY A 120 -14.42 19.37 11.75
C GLY A 120 -15.90 18.95 11.88
N PHE A 121 -16.46 18.27 10.89
CA PHE A 121 -17.84 17.78 10.93
C PHE A 121 -18.00 16.48 11.73
N GLY A 122 -16.98 15.66 11.85
CA GLY A 122 -17.00 14.34 12.50
C GLY A 122 -16.25 14.27 13.84
N LYS A 123 -16.05 15.40 14.56
CA LYS A 123 -15.17 15.44 15.75
C LYS A 123 -15.51 14.45 16.85
N GLU A 124 -16.80 14.30 17.15
CA GLU A 124 -17.30 13.40 18.20
C GLU A 124 -17.69 12.02 17.64
N GLU A 125 -17.63 11.84 16.35
CA GLU A 125 -17.91 10.56 15.69
C GLU A 125 -16.77 9.59 15.92
N GLU A 126 -17.13 8.35 16.25
CA GLU A 126 -16.17 7.24 16.38
C GLU A 126 -16.46 6.21 15.31
N LYS A 127 -15.50 6.00 14.43
CA LYS A 127 -15.54 4.97 13.38
C LYS A 127 -14.17 4.33 13.22
N PHE A 128 -14.16 3.08 12.81
CA PHE A 128 -12.93 2.34 12.54
C PHE A 128 -11.95 2.36 13.72
N GLY A 129 -12.46 2.37 14.97
CA GLY A 129 -11.66 2.39 16.18
C GLY A 129 -10.97 3.72 16.50
N TYR A 130 -11.37 4.83 15.84
CA TYR A 130 -10.81 6.17 16.06
C TYR A 130 -11.90 7.21 16.20
N LYS A 131 -11.66 8.21 17.07
CA LYS A 131 -12.50 9.42 17.15
C LYS A 131 -12.04 10.43 16.11
N GLY A 132 -12.98 11.10 15.47
CA GLY A 132 -12.67 12.10 14.46
C GLY A 132 -11.72 13.19 14.94
N LYS A 133 -11.79 13.56 16.22
CA LYS A 133 -10.84 14.49 16.84
C LYS A 133 -9.41 13.97 16.83
N GLU A 134 -9.21 12.69 17.09
CA GLU A 134 -7.87 12.05 17.10
C GLU A 134 -7.29 12.01 15.68
N ILE A 135 -8.11 11.68 14.69
CA ILE A 135 -7.75 11.72 13.26
C ILE A 135 -7.29 13.12 12.87
N LYS A 136 -8.06 14.15 13.22
CA LYS A 136 -7.72 15.54 12.92
C LYS A 136 -6.39 15.94 13.54
N VAL A 137 -6.20 15.70 14.83
CA VAL A 137 -4.96 16.06 15.54
C VAL A 137 -3.76 15.35 14.93
N ALA A 138 -3.88 14.07 14.60
CA ALA A 138 -2.78 13.30 14.02
C ALA A 138 -2.38 13.81 12.63
N PHE A 139 -3.33 14.23 11.79
CA PHE A 139 -3.01 14.87 10.52
C PHE A 139 -2.37 16.26 10.71
N GLU A 140 -2.88 17.08 11.64
CA GLU A 140 -2.27 18.39 11.96
C GLU A 140 -0.83 18.26 12.49
N GLU A 141 -0.51 17.19 13.23
CA GLU A 141 0.86 16.90 13.67
C GLU A 141 1.72 16.41 12.50
N ALA A 142 1.18 15.55 11.63
CA ALA A 142 1.88 15.08 10.44
C ALA A 142 2.23 16.22 9.49
N ASP A 143 1.33 17.19 9.31
CA ASP A 143 1.55 18.36 8.45
C ASP A 143 2.76 19.20 8.91
N LYS A 144 3.05 19.24 10.21
CA LYS A 144 4.23 19.94 10.75
C LYS A 144 5.55 19.28 10.32
N GLU A 145 5.53 17.98 10.02
CA GLU A 145 6.71 17.26 9.55
C GLU A 145 6.94 17.39 8.03
N ILE A 146 5.94 17.82 7.24
CA ILE A 146 6.06 17.98 5.78
C ILE A 146 7.30 18.78 5.36
N PRO A 147 7.63 19.96 5.98
CA PRO A 147 8.82 20.71 5.62
C PRO A 147 10.13 19.96 5.89
N ASN A 148 10.10 18.95 6.78
CA ASN A 148 11.25 18.14 7.19
C ASN A 148 11.40 16.88 6.34
N ILE A 149 10.43 16.55 5.48
CA ILE A 149 10.49 15.39 4.58
C ILE A 149 11.43 15.72 3.42
N SER A 150 12.59 15.05 3.41
CA SER A 150 13.50 15.19 2.26
C SER A 150 12.95 14.41 1.07
N THR A 151 12.59 15.13 0.00
CA THR A 151 12.24 14.54 -1.30
C THR A 151 13.48 14.27 -2.16
N SER A 152 14.66 14.71 -1.69
CA SER A 152 15.93 14.40 -2.36
C SER A 152 16.32 12.95 -2.07
N TYR A 153 16.60 12.19 -3.12
CA TYR A 153 17.03 10.79 -3.01
C TYR A 153 17.98 10.42 -4.16
N LYS A 154 18.87 9.47 -3.87
CA LYS A 154 19.73 8.88 -4.89
C LYS A 154 19.02 7.63 -5.44
N LYS A 155 18.55 7.74 -6.67
CA LYS A 155 17.91 6.64 -7.38
C LYS A 155 18.96 5.62 -7.83
N ASP A 156 18.68 4.31 -7.65
CA ASP A 156 19.45 3.25 -8.30
C ASP A 156 19.24 3.30 -9.82
N SER A 157 20.29 3.07 -10.62
CA SER A 157 20.22 3.09 -12.08
C SER A 157 19.23 2.10 -12.66
N ASP A 158 19.03 0.98 -11.98
CA ASP A 158 18.15 -0.12 -12.38
C ASP A 158 16.75 -0.03 -11.73
N ALA A 159 16.46 1.05 -10.97
CA ALA A 159 15.12 1.38 -10.50
C ALA A 159 14.28 1.98 -11.64
N VAL A 160 13.46 1.17 -12.28
CA VAL A 160 12.69 1.52 -13.49
C VAL A 160 11.21 1.63 -13.18
N TYR A 161 10.61 2.81 -13.42
CA TYR A 161 9.20 3.12 -13.16
C TYR A 161 8.35 3.19 -14.43
N THR A 162 8.77 2.51 -15.47
CA THR A 162 7.98 2.30 -16.69
C THR A 162 7.46 0.86 -16.70
N SER A 163 6.26 0.66 -17.25
CA SER A 163 5.69 -0.68 -17.43
C SER A 163 6.58 -1.52 -18.34
N ARG A 164 6.85 -2.74 -17.92
CA ARG A 164 7.61 -3.73 -18.69
C ARG A 164 7.15 -5.15 -18.41
N ALA A 165 7.56 -6.08 -19.25
CA ALA A 165 7.27 -7.50 -19.06
C ALA A 165 8.26 -8.14 -18.07
N PHE A 166 7.73 -9.03 -17.21
CA PHE A 166 8.50 -9.88 -16.32
C PHE A 166 8.12 -11.34 -16.53
N THR A 167 9.10 -12.23 -16.35
CA THR A 167 8.93 -13.67 -16.39
C THR A 167 9.53 -14.24 -15.12
N PHE A 168 8.75 -14.29 -14.06
CA PHE A 168 9.17 -14.78 -12.74
C PHE A 168 8.49 -16.09 -12.36
N SER A 169 7.65 -16.66 -13.24
CA SER A 169 6.90 -17.89 -13.00
C SER A 169 7.81 -18.98 -12.43
N ASN A 170 7.34 -19.61 -11.35
CA ASN A 170 8.03 -20.68 -10.60
C ASN A 170 9.36 -20.28 -9.90
N LEU A 171 9.74 -19.01 -9.89
CA LEU A 171 10.95 -18.52 -9.22
C LEU A 171 10.65 -17.85 -7.87
N LEU A 172 9.39 -17.50 -7.61
CA LEU A 172 8.99 -16.75 -6.42
C LEU A 172 8.33 -17.65 -5.38
N PRO A 173 8.59 -17.41 -4.07
CA PRO A 173 7.92 -18.13 -3.00
C PRO A 173 6.47 -17.67 -2.88
N LYS A 174 5.65 -18.48 -2.20
CA LYS A 174 4.30 -18.05 -1.79
C LYS A 174 4.40 -16.76 -0.97
N PRO A 175 3.57 -15.75 -1.26
CA PRO A 175 3.60 -14.48 -0.53
C PRO A 175 3.33 -14.63 0.97
N ILE A 176 4.08 -13.86 1.78
CA ILE A 176 3.92 -13.80 3.23
C ILE A 176 3.96 -12.34 3.71
N ASN A 177 3.38 -12.07 4.88
CA ASN A 177 3.55 -10.82 5.59
C ASN A 177 4.86 -10.85 6.40
N SER A 178 5.60 -9.74 6.43
CA SER A 178 6.72 -9.59 7.35
C SER A 178 6.23 -9.40 8.80
N SER A 179 7.12 -9.59 9.78
CA SER A 179 6.80 -9.35 11.19
C SER A 179 6.34 -7.90 11.46
N VAL A 180 6.84 -6.93 10.70
CA VAL A 180 6.43 -5.53 10.79
C VAL A 180 4.96 -5.38 10.39
N ILE A 181 4.55 -5.91 9.24
CA ILE A 181 3.16 -5.89 8.78
C ILE A 181 2.26 -6.60 9.79
N THR A 182 2.65 -7.79 10.21
CA THR A 182 1.92 -8.59 11.19
C THR A 182 1.72 -7.82 12.50
N SER A 183 2.73 -7.05 12.97
CA SER A 183 2.59 -6.24 14.18
C SER A 183 1.60 -5.08 14.01
N PHE A 184 1.54 -4.45 12.84
CA PHE A 184 0.57 -3.39 12.56
C PHE A 184 -0.86 -3.93 12.42
N ILE A 185 -1.03 -5.14 11.85
CA ILE A 185 -2.34 -5.76 11.64
C ILE A 185 -2.88 -6.36 12.95
N ASN A 186 -2.05 -7.09 13.72
CA ASN A 186 -2.48 -7.85 14.91
C ASN A 186 -2.62 -7.02 16.19
N ASN A 187 -2.11 -5.78 16.25
CA ASN A 187 -2.35 -4.89 17.39
C ASN A 187 -3.83 -4.51 17.60
N GLU A 188 -4.74 -5.07 16.79
CA GLU A 188 -6.19 -4.93 16.95
C GLU A 188 -6.77 -5.82 18.04
N GLU A 189 -6.20 -6.98 18.32
CA GLU A 189 -6.77 -7.93 19.30
C GLU A 189 -6.67 -7.43 20.75
N ASN A 190 -5.79 -6.47 21.05
CA ASN A 190 -5.57 -5.94 22.40
C ASN A 190 -6.20 -4.58 22.70
N ASN A 191 -6.68 -3.87 21.69
CA ASN A 191 -7.44 -2.63 21.87
C ASN A 191 -8.79 -2.82 21.20
N ASN A 192 -9.88 -2.95 21.93
CA ASN A 192 -11.27 -3.18 21.53
C ASN A 192 -11.81 -2.30 20.38
N GLY A 193 -11.01 -2.04 19.37
CA GLY A 193 -11.30 -1.31 18.14
C GLY A 193 -11.19 -2.25 16.95
N ILE A 194 -12.17 -3.12 16.79
CA ILE A 194 -12.26 -4.06 15.68
C ILE A 194 -12.65 -3.28 14.44
N PHE A 195 -11.80 -3.29 13.40
CA PHE A 195 -12.30 -3.09 12.04
C PHE A 195 -13.16 -4.32 11.70
N TYR A 196 -14.46 -4.24 11.98
CA TYR A 196 -15.43 -5.09 11.31
C TYR A 196 -15.66 -4.51 9.93
N PHE A 197 -15.17 -5.19 8.92
CA PHE A 197 -15.55 -5.02 7.54
C PHE A 197 -16.67 -6.00 7.21
#